data_61611464a811005c577a475b7d71035b
#
_entry.id   61611464a811005c577a475b7d71035b
#
_cell.length_a   1.000
_cell.length_b   1.000
_cell.length_c   1.000
_cell.angle_alpha   90.00
_cell.angle_beta   90.00
_cell.angle_gamma   90.00
#
_symmetry.space_group_name_H-M   'P 1'
#
loop_
_entity.id
_entity.type
_entity.pdbx_description
1 polymer ?
#
loop_
_entity_poly.entity_id
_entity_poly.type
_entity_poly.pdbx_seq_one_letter_code
_entity_poly.pdbx_strand_id
1 'polypeptide(L)'
;RSTLFPYTTLFRSERCRDFDLLLLGHDSSGSLLPAGPFREPRRNLRRASGLLVTGSTKRWNALLPKKASTSLFAGSLEAIALIGFGSNRWKEFPLGLLCQRKILTVTGIADPRGLYEVLQQWEGELIDTLEFPDHHFYTARDWQQINRMARLVDLIITTEKDILKLIRFPFAKDKLLALRVAMTVENGAALVESIVDKIEQARERVL
;
A
#
# COMPACT_ATOMS: atom_id res chain seq x y z
N ARG A 1 6.05 9.33 3.35
CA ARG A 1 5.82 9.42 4.82
C ARG A 1 4.73 8.43 5.19
N SER A 2 5.15 7.27 5.63
CA SER A 2 4.27 6.27 6.22
C SER A 2 3.77 6.79 7.56
N THR A 3 2.55 7.29 7.62
CA THR A 3 1.94 7.72 8.88
C THR A 3 1.32 6.50 9.54
N LEU A 4 1.80 6.14 10.73
CA LEU A 4 1.35 4.98 11.49
C LEU A 4 -0.16 5.01 11.83
N PHE A 5 -0.81 6.15 11.73
CA PHE A 5 -2.23 6.34 12.03
C PHE A 5 -2.83 7.44 11.15
N PRO A 6 -3.27 7.13 9.93
CA PRO A 6 -3.98 8.11 9.13
C PRO A 6 -5.40 8.34 9.70
N TYR A 7 -5.72 9.57 10.03
CA TYR A 7 -7.08 10.13 10.20
C TYR A 7 -7.99 9.68 11.35
N THR A 8 -7.62 8.76 12.24
CA THR A 8 -8.61 8.15 13.16
C THR A 8 -8.69 8.75 14.56
N THR A 9 -7.78 9.63 14.94
CA THR A 9 -7.70 10.10 16.32
C THR A 9 -8.84 11.05 16.75
N LEU A 10 -9.36 11.85 15.82
CA LEU A 10 -10.44 12.81 16.11
C LEU A 10 -11.85 12.17 16.17
N PHE A 11 -12.05 11.04 15.50
CA PHE A 11 -13.35 10.35 15.45
C PHE A 11 -13.46 9.13 16.39
N ARG A 12 -12.42 8.85 17.16
CA ARG A 12 -12.34 7.65 18.01
C ARG A 12 -13.17 7.69 19.27
N SER A 13 -13.46 8.87 19.79
CA SER A 13 -14.17 9.04 21.06
C SER A 13 -15.68 8.82 20.94
N GLU A 14 -16.25 8.84 19.73
CA GLU A 14 -17.71 8.87 19.53
C GLU A 14 -18.31 7.56 18.98
N ARG A 15 -17.46 6.58 18.58
CA ARG A 15 -17.95 5.30 18.03
C ARG A 15 -17.43 4.12 18.83
N CYS A 16 -18.33 3.31 19.35
CA CYS A 16 -18.01 1.97 19.81
C CYS A 16 -17.56 1.14 18.61
N ARG A 17 -16.46 0.40 18.76
CA ARG A 17 -15.93 -0.53 17.77
C ARG A 17 -15.73 -1.87 18.43
N ASP A 18 -16.16 -2.90 17.76
CA ASP A 18 -16.01 -4.26 18.26
C ASP A 18 -14.59 -4.79 18.02
N PHE A 19 -13.96 -4.37 16.90
CA PHE A 19 -12.61 -4.75 16.54
C PHE A 19 -11.83 -3.58 15.92
N ASP A 20 -10.64 -3.31 16.44
CA ASP A 20 -9.67 -2.35 15.89
C ASP A 20 -8.46 -3.11 15.33
N LEU A 21 -8.34 -3.19 13.99
CA LEU A 21 -7.15 -3.69 13.31
C LEU A 21 -6.25 -2.53 12.90
N LEU A 22 -5.01 -2.54 13.38
CA LEU A 22 -3.99 -1.56 12.98
C LEU A 22 -3.01 -2.16 12.00
N LEU A 23 -2.83 -1.50 10.86
CA LEU A 23 -1.81 -1.82 9.89
C LEU A 23 -0.51 -1.09 10.24
N LEU A 24 0.58 -1.83 10.40
CA LEU A 24 1.90 -1.35 10.76
C LEU A 24 2.87 -1.61 9.59
N GLY A 25 3.50 -0.54 9.09
CA GLY A 25 4.45 -0.61 7.99
C GLY A 25 5.86 -1.08 8.43
N HIS A 26 6.78 -1.01 7.46
CA HIS A 26 8.18 -1.41 7.65
C HIS A 26 8.93 -0.60 8.71
N ASP A 27 8.60 0.68 8.85
CA ASP A 27 9.32 1.57 9.76
C ASP A 27 8.73 1.53 11.16
N SER A 28 9.49 0.94 12.07
CA SER A 28 9.18 0.91 13.50
C SER A 28 9.96 1.96 14.29
N SER A 29 10.84 2.73 13.62
CA SER A 29 11.64 3.80 14.24
C SER A 29 10.96 5.16 14.07
N GLY A 30 11.16 6.03 15.03
CA GLY A 30 10.66 7.41 14.96
C GLY A 30 10.15 7.94 16.28
N SER A 31 10.02 9.25 16.31
CA SER A 31 9.48 10.05 17.41
C SER A 31 8.02 10.47 17.10
N LEU A 32 7.37 11.03 18.11
CA LEU A 32 6.06 11.66 17.93
C LEU A 32 6.18 12.96 17.13
N LEU A 33 5.10 13.35 16.46
CA LEU A 33 4.98 14.66 15.86
C LEU A 33 5.23 15.76 16.93
N PRO A 34 5.91 16.87 16.57
CA PRO A 34 6.45 17.20 15.24
C PRO A 34 7.84 16.63 14.94
N ALA A 35 8.51 15.98 15.92
CA ALA A 35 9.87 15.48 15.80
C ALA A 35 9.99 14.17 15.01
N GLY A 36 8.89 13.52 14.67
CA GLY A 36 8.86 12.26 13.91
C GLY A 36 7.50 11.95 13.29
N PRO A 37 7.35 10.77 12.67
CA PRO A 37 6.17 10.42 11.90
C PRO A 37 4.96 9.97 12.74
N PHE A 38 5.16 9.66 14.03
CA PHE A 38 4.11 9.07 14.85
C PHE A 38 3.16 10.13 15.40
N ARG A 39 1.86 9.90 15.24
CA ARG A 39 0.81 10.76 15.80
C ARG A 39 0.45 10.38 17.22
N GLU A 40 0.68 9.13 17.62
CA GLU A 40 0.39 8.63 18.94
C GLU A 40 1.59 7.84 19.52
N PRO A 41 1.78 7.84 20.85
CA PRO A 41 2.82 7.06 21.48
C PRO A 41 2.57 5.55 21.29
N ARG A 42 3.65 4.78 21.15
CA ARG A 42 3.62 3.33 20.93
C ARG A 42 2.83 2.55 21.98
N ARG A 43 2.79 3.05 23.22
CA ARG A 43 1.96 2.46 24.29
C ARG A 43 0.47 2.35 23.92
N ASN A 44 0.00 3.17 22.97
CA ASN A 44 -1.38 3.17 22.51
C ASN A 44 -1.71 1.99 21.57
N LEU A 45 -0.69 1.26 21.06
CA LEU A 45 -0.88 0.02 20.29
C LEU A 45 -1.65 -1.04 21.09
N ARG A 46 -1.53 -1.03 22.42
CA ARG A 46 -2.27 -1.94 23.31
C ARG A 46 -3.80 -1.80 23.24
N ARG A 47 -4.31 -0.72 22.64
CA ARG A 47 -5.77 -0.51 22.45
C ARG A 47 -6.31 -1.22 21.22
N ALA A 48 -5.43 -1.61 20.31
CA ALA A 48 -5.85 -2.35 19.14
C ALA A 48 -6.23 -3.78 19.50
N SER A 49 -7.24 -4.30 18.83
CA SER A 49 -7.66 -5.72 18.95
C SER A 49 -6.69 -6.63 18.20
N GLY A 50 -6.19 -6.19 17.06
CA GLY A 50 -5.18 -6.87 16.25
C GLY A 50 -4.20 -5.90 15.59
N LEU A 51 -2.99 -6.39 15.32
CA LEU A 51 -1.95 -5.68 14.60
C LEU A 51 -1.55 -6.49 13.38
N LEU A 52 -1.65 -5.91 12.18
CA LEU A 52 -1.17 -6.50 10.93
C LEU A 52 0.11 -5.78 10.51
N VAL A 53 1.21 -6.50 10.49
CA VAL A 53 2.54 -5.97 10.20
C VAL A 53 2.96 -6.34 8.80
N THR A 54 3.26 -5.35 7.95
CA THR A 54 3.78 -5.54 6.59
C THR A 54 5.31 -5.46 6.51
N GLY A 55 5.99 -5.75 7.61
CA GLY A 55 7.44 -5.71 7.72
C GLY A 55 7.96 -6.72 8.72
N SER A 56 9.03 -6.36 9.43
CA SER A 56 9.62 -7.25 10.44
C SER A 56 8.74 -7.38 11.68
N THR A 57 8.03 -8.48 11.81
CA THR A 57 7.24 -8.82 13.00
C THR A 57 8.10 -8.88 14.26
N LYS A 58 9.37 -9.34 14.15
CA LYS A 58 10.31 -9.38 15.27
C LYS A 58 10.57 -7.98 15.85
N ARG A 59 10.72 -6.96 14.99
CA ARG A 59 10.91 -5.57 15.42
C ARG A 59 9.68 -5.04 16.16
N TRP A 60 8.49 -5.27 15.63
CA TRP A 60 7.28 -4.83 16.27
C TRP A 60 7.00 -5.57 17.57
N ASN A 61 7.23 -6.89 17.64
CA ASN A 61 7.12 -7.67 18.88
C ASN A 61 8.00 -7.12 20.00
N ALA A 62 9.21 -6.69 19.69
CA ALA A 62 10.12 -6.09 20.68
C ALA A 62 9.61 -4.74 21.23
N LEU A 63 8.76 -4.05 20.48
CA LEU A 63 8.20 -2.74 20.83
C LEU A 63 6.84 -2.82 21.50
N LEU A 64 6.16 -3.96 21.44
CA LEU A 64 4.87 -4.16 22.07
C LEU A 64 5.02 -4.25 23.60
N PRO A 65 4.07 -3.68 24.35
CA PRO A 65 4.03 -3.85 25.80
C PRO A 65 3.85 -5.34 26.15
N LYS A 66 4.67 -5.89 27.02
CA LYS A 66 4.66 -7.31 27.44
C LYS A 66 3.33 -7.84 27.98
N LYS A 67 2.39 -6.96 28.28
CA LYS A 67 1.01 -7.29 28.79
C LYS A 67 -0.09 -7.01 27.75
N ALA A 68 0.23 -6.80 26.48
CA ALA A 68 -0.79 -6.60 25.47
C ALA A 68 -1.42 -7.94 25.08
N SER A 69 -2.74 -8.07 25.22
CA SER A 69 -3.53 -9.18 24.67
C SER A 69 -3.81 -9.02 23.17
N THR A 70 -3.04 -8.19 22.50
CA THR A 70 -3.23 -7.84 21.10
C THR A 70 -2.58 -8.90 20.22
N SER A 71 -3.36 -9.53 19.34
CA SER A 71 -2.86 -10.51 18.39
C SER A 71 -2.01 -9.81 17.30
N LEU A 72 -0.87 -10.41 16.95
CA LEU A 72 0.04 -9.92 15.92
C LEU A 72 -0.03 -10.86 14.71
N PHE A 73 -0.33 -10.29 13.55
CA PHE A 73 -0.40 -10.97 12.27
C PHE A 73 0.68 -10.41 11.34
N ALA A 74 1.34 -11.29 10.59
CA ALA A 74 2.24 -10.90 9.52
C ALA A 74 1.46 -10.77 8.22
N GLY A 75 1.81 -9.78 7.41
CA GLY A 75 1.27 -9.60 6.08
C GLY A 75 2.32 -9.07 5.12
N SER A 76 2.14 -9.35 3.84
CA SER A 76 2.95 -8.86 2.75
C SER A 76 2.07 -8.24 1.66
N LEU A 77 2.60 -7.25 0.96
CA LEU A 77 2.02 -6.76 -0.28
C LEU A 77 2.70 -7.50 -1.43
N GLU A 78 1.92 -8.25 -2.19
CA GLU A 78 2.41 -9.05 -3.30
C GLU A 78 1.87 -8.49 -4.60
N ALA A 79 2.74 -8.37 -5.60
CA ALA A 79 2.33 -8.06 -6.95
C ALA A 79 1.61 -9.29 -7.53
N ILE A 80 0.41 -9.11 -8.06
CA ILE A 80 -0.41 -10.20 -8.60
C ILE A 80 -0.64 -10.10 -10.10
N ALA A 81 -0.65 -8.90 -10.66
CA ALA A 81 -0.86 -8.67 -12.08
C ALA A 81 -0.46 -7.26 -12.50
N LEU A 82 -0.48 -7.02 -13.80
CA LEU A 82 -0.52 -5.68 -14.37
C LEU A 82 -1.93 -5.40 -14.88
N ILE A 83 -2.40 -4.17 -14.71
CA ILE A 83 -3.69 -3.74 -15.24
C ILE A 83 -3.52 -2.55 -16.17
N GLY A 84 -4.25 -2.55 -17.27
CA GLY A 84 -4.33 -1.45 -18.22
C GLY A 84 -5.76 -1.11 -18.57
N PHE A 85 -5.98 0.11 -19.05
CA PHE A 85 -7.27 0.56 -19.52
C PHE A 85 -7.23 0.79 -21.03
N GLY A 86 -8.04 0.07 -21.78
CA GLY A 86 -8.10 0.20 -23.22
C GLY A 86 -9.41 -0.31 -23.80
N SER A 87 -9.88 0.31 -24.89
CA SER A 87 -11.18 -0.02 -25.52
C SER A 87 -12.33 0.05 -24.51
N ASN A 88 -12.32 1.06 -23.63
CA ASN A 88 -13.32 1.36 -22.61
C ASN A 88 -13.51 0.25 -21.56
N ARG A 89 -12.50 -0.59 -21.34
CA ARG A 89 -12.50 -1.66 -20.32
C ARG A 89 -11.14 -1.86 -19.70
N TRP A 90 -11.13 -2.36 -18.48
CA TRP A 90 -9.94 -2.83 -17.82
C TRP A 90 -9.49 -4.18 -18.40
N LYS A 91 -8.18 -4.31 -18.53
CA LYS A 91 -7.52 -5.55 -18.95
C LYS A 91 -6.47 -5.92 -17.95
N GLU A 92 -6.32 -7.19 -17.71
CA GLU A 92 -5.28 -7.75 -16.86
C GLU A 92 -4.21 -8.44 -17.72
N PHE A 93 -2.95 -8.27 -17.32
CA PHE A 93 -1.78 -8.83 -17.97
C PHE A 93 -0.92 -9.53 -16.93
N PRO A 94 -0.22 -10.62 -17.31
CA PRO A 94 0.68 -11.33 -16.40
C PRO A 94 1.91 -10.48 -16.07
N LEU A 95 2.48 -10.66 -14.87
CA LEU A 95 3.71 -9.97 -14.45
C LEU A 95 4.90 -10.31 -15.34
N GLY A 96 4.94 -11.50 -15.95
CA GLY A 96 5.96 -11.88 -16.92
C GLY A 96 6.08 -10.95 -18.15
N LEU A 97 5.08 -10.08 -18.39
CA LEU A 97 5.16 -9.04 -19.41
C LEU A 97 6.28 -8.01 -19.11
N LEU A 98 6.73 -7.91 -17.87
CA LEU A 98 7.81 -7.00 -17.46
C LEU A 98 9.19 -7.48 -17.91
N CYS A 99 9.37 -8.80 -18.10
CA CYS A 99 10.65 -9.42 -18.35
C CYS A 99 11.33 -8.81 -19.60
N GLN A 100 12.56 -8.32 -19.41
CA GLN A 100 13.39 -7.70 -20.44
C GLN A 100 12.74 -6.51 -21.18
N ARG A 101 11.72 -5.88 -20.58
CA ARG A 101 11.10 -4.67 -21.11
C ARG A 101 11.76 -3.42 -20.54
N LYS A 102 11.98 -2.44 -21.42
CA LYS A 102 12.38 -1.09 -21.01
C LYS A 102 11.21 -0.37 -20.36
N ILE A 103 11.39 0.03 -19.12
CA ILE A 103 10.31 0.53 -18.27
C ILE A 103 10.61 1.96 -17.83
N LEU A 104 9.60 2.81 -17.95
CA LEU A 104 9.50 4.09 -17.26
C LEU A 104 8.52 3.93 -16.11
N THR A 105 8.91 4.27 -14.89
CA THR A 105 7.94 4.37 -13.78
C THR A 105 7.43 5.78 -13.63
N VAL A 106 6.11 5.90 -13.33
CA VAL A 106 5.43 7.16 -13.06
C VAL A 106 4.61 6.98 -11.79
N THR A 107 4.98 7.64 -10.70
CA THR A 107 4.34 7.45 -9.40
C THR A 107 4.08 8.77 -8.68
N GLY A 108 2.93 8.86 -8.00
CA GLY A 108 2.58 9.93 -7.07
C GLY A 108 2.22 9.36 -5.70
N ILE A 109 3.11 8.50 -5.16
CA ILE A 109 3.00 7.87 -3.84
C ILE A 109 4.21 8.22 -2.97
N ALA A 110 4.03 8.14 -1.65
CA ALA A 110 5.07 8.53 -0.70
C ALA A 110 6.30 7.61 -0.69
N ASP A 111 6.14 6.33 -1.04
CA ASP A 111 7.22 5.34 -1.04
C ASP A 111 7.08 4.38 -2.24
N PRO A 112 7.82 4.60 -3.32
CA PRO A 112 7.77 3.77 -4.52
C PRO A 112 8.71 2.55 -4.47
N ARG A 113 9.48 2.34 -3.39
CA ARG A 113 10.50 1.27 -3.32
C ARG A 113 9.95 -0.11 -3.61
N GLY A 114 8.77 -0.44 -3.06
CA GLY A 114 8.13 -1.72 -3.33
C GLY A 114 7.78 -1.95 -4.79
N LEU A 115 7.47 -0.89 -5.56
CA LEU A 115 7.29 -0.99 -7.00
C LEU A 115 8.61 -1.35 -7.70
N TYR A 116 9.72 -0.72 -7.32
CA TYR A 116 11.03 -0.98 -7.94
C TYR A 116 11.53 -2.39 -7.62
N GLU A 117 11.31 -2.88 -6.40
CA GLU A 117 11.63 -4.26 -6.00
C GLU A 117 10.89 -5.29 -6.87
N VAL A 118 9.61 -5.07 -7.17
CA VAL A 118 8.85 -5.94 -8.06
C VAL A 118 9.40 -5.90 -9.49
N LEU A 119 9.70 -4.71 -10.02
CA LEU A 119 10.28 -4.60 -11.36
C LEU A 119 11.61 -5.35 -11.47
N GLN A 120 12.46 -5.24 -10.46
CA GLN A 120 13.73 -5.97 -10.38
C GLN A 120 13.51 -7.49 -10.29
N GLN A 121 12.56 -7.94 -9.46
CA GLN A 121 12.22 -9.35 -9.30
C GLN A 121 11.76 -10.00 -10.61
N TRP A 122 11.08 -9.23 -11.47
CA TRP A 122 10.56 -9.68 -12.76
C TRP A 122 11.48 -9.30 -13.94
N GLU A 123 12.74 -9.00 -13.66
CA GLU A 123 13.79 -8.70 -14.66
C GLU A 123 13.39 -7.57 -15.63
N GLY A 124 12.59 -6.61 -15.15
CA GLY A 124 12.27 -5.40 -15.89
C GLY A 124 13.44 -4.44 -15.93
N GLU A 125 13.77 -3.92 -17.12
CA GLU A 125 14.82 -2.93 -17.30
C GLU A 125 14.29 -1.53 -16.99
N LEU A 126 14.51 -1.06 -15.75
CA LEU A 126 14.12 0.28 -15.33
C LEU A 126 15.04 1.32 -15.99
N ILE A 127 14.50 2.05 -16.98
CA ILE A 127 15.27 3.07 -17.74
C ILE A 127 15.25 4.39 -16.98
N ASP A 128 14.07 4.80 -16.44
CA ASP A 128 13.94 6.06 -15.73
C ASP A 128 12.73 6.06 -14.80
N THR A 129 12.68 7.04 -13.90
CA THR A 129 11.62 7.22 -12.91
C THR A 129 11.12 8.66 -12.88
N LEU A 130 9.81 8.84 -12.88
CA LEU A 130 9.16 10.12 -12.63
C LEU A 130 8.36 10.02 -11.33
N GLU A 131 8.95 10.56 -10.27
CA GLU A 131 8.32 10.62 -8.96
C GLU A 131 7.67 11.98 -8.74
N PHE A 132 6.36 11.96 -8.54
CA PHE A 132 5.55 13.13 -8.21
C PHE A 132 5.21 13.15 -6.71
N PRO A 133 4.86 14.31 -6.15
CA PRO A 133 4.40 14.37 -4.77
C PRO A 133 3.22 13.43 -4.50
N ASP A 134 3.08 12.96 -3.27
CA ASP A 134 1.94 12.10 -2.89
C ASP A 134 0.61 12.80 -3.20
N HIS A 135 -0.35 12.04 -3.74
CA HIS A 135 -1.65 12.52 -4.23
C HIS A 135 -1.59 13.52 -5.39
N HIS A 136 -0.52 13.55 -6.17
CA HIS A 136 -0.35 14.47 -7.28
C HIS A 136 -1.53 14.46 -8.26
N PHE A 137 -1.93 15.65 -8.72
CA PHE A 137 -2.90 15.84 -9.82
C PHE A 137 -2.14 16.07 -11.12
N TYR A 138 -2.06 15.03 -11.97
CA TYR A 138 -1.35 15.11 -13.24
C TYR A 138 -1.97 16.16 -14.16
N THR A 139 -1.11 16.98 -14.76
CA THR A 139 -1.48 18.05 -15.70
C THR A 139 -1.11 17.66 -17.13
N ALA A 140 -1.55 18.45 -18.10
CA ALA A 140 -1.14 18.31 -19.49
C ALA A 140 0.41 18.45 -19.66
N ARG A 141 1.05 19.29 -18.83
CA ARG A 141 2.51 19.45 -18.82
C ARG A 141 3.21 18.18 -18.33
N ASP A 142 2.69 17.57 -17.27
CA ASP A 142 3.22 16.28 -16.77
C ASP A 142 3.07 15.19 -17.81
N TRP A 143 1.90 15.12 -18.46
CA TRP A 143 1.69 14.19 -19.57
C TRP A 143 2.67 14.39 -20.72
N GLN A 144 2.95 15.64 -21.12
CA GLN A 144 3.93 15.94 -22.17
C GLN A 144 5.33 15.44 -21.77
N GLN A 145 5.72 15.61 -20.50
CA GLN A 145 6.96 15.10 -19.96
C GLN A 145 7.01 13.56 -20.02
N ILE A 146 5.99 12.91 -19.47
CA ILE A 146 5.85 11.45 -19.48
C ILE A 146 5.89 10.91 -20.90
N ASN A 147 5.10 11.49 -21.82
CA ASN A 147 4.99 11.03 -23.19
C ASN A 147 6.31 11.20 -23.99
N ARG A 148 7.11 12.22 -23.66
CA ARG A 148 8.45 12.40 -24.25
C ARG A 148 9.38 11.25 -23.86
N MET A 149 9.43 10.90 -22.57
CA MET A 149 10.26 9.81 -22.06
C MET A 149 9.71 8.44 -22.49
N ALA A 150 8.40 8.31 -22.62
CA ALA A 150 7.74 7.10 -23.06
C ALA A 150 8.18 6.63 -24.48
N ARG A 151 8.74 7.51 -25.29
CA ARG A 151 9.28 7.12 -26.61
C ARG A 151 10.49 6.20 -26.54
N LEU A 152 11.20 6.21 -25.43
CA LEU A 152 12.44 5.48 -25.20
C LEU A 152 12.24 4.14 -24.49
N VAL A 153 11.00 3.81 -24.10
CA VAL A 153 10.67 2.63 -23.31
C VAL A 153 9.54 1.81 -23.95
N ASP A 154 9.41 0.57 -23.54
CA ASP A 154 8.34 -0.31 -23.98
C ASP A 154 7.06 -0.10 -23.18
N LEU A 155 7.19 0.06 -21.86
CA LEU A 155 6.09 0.17 -20.91
C LEU A 155 6.25 1.39 -20.00
N ILE A 156 5.11 1.95 -19.60
CA ILE A 156 5.01 2.90 -18.50
C ILE A 156 4.31 2.16 -17.37
N ILE A 157 5.00 1.98 -16.25
CA ILE A 157 4.44 1.30 -15.07
C ILE A 157 4.12 2.33 -13.99
N THR A 158 2.92 2.24 -13.45
CA THR A 158 2.41 3.12 -12.41
C THR A 158 1.69 2.32 -11.31
N THR A 159 1.07 3.00 -10.36
CA THR A 159 0.26 2.39 -9.31
C THR A 159 -1.22 2.32 -9.70
N GLU A 160 -2.03 1.43 -9.07
CA GLU A 160 -3.49 1.40 -9.28
C GLU A 160 -4.16 2.73 -8.94
N LYS A 161 -3.59 3.49 -8.03
CA LYS A 161 -4.06 4.81 -7.61
C LYS A 161 -3.82 5.88 -8.68
N ASP A 162 -2.66 5.84 -9.30
CA ASP A 162 -2.25 6.86 -10.26
C ASP A 162 -2.77 6.58 -11.67
N ILE A 163 -2.94 5.32 -12.07
CA ILE A 163 -3.49 4.98 -13.39
C ILE A 163 -4.87 5.62 -13.58
N LEU A 164 -5.72 5.67 -12.54
CA LEU A 164 -7.05 6.30 -12.59
C LEU A 164 -7.00 7.78 -12.97
N LYS A 165 -5.89 8.46 -12.63
CA LYS A 165 -5.66 9.85 -12.96
C LYS A 165 -4.99 10.01 -14.34
N LEU A 166 -4.19 9.02 -14.75
CA LEU A 166 -3.40 9.05 -15.98
C LEU A 166 -4.19 8.61 -17.21
N ILE A 167 -5.17 7.71 -17.09
CA ILE A 167 -5.97 7.20 -18.24
C ILE A 167 -6.74 8.28 -19.00
N ARG A 168 -6.93 9.47 -18.43
CA ARG A 168 -7.54 10.61 -19.10
C ARG A 168 -6.67 11.22 -20.19
N PHE A 169 -5.38 10.90 -20.21
CA PHE A 169 -4.44 11.38 -21.21
C PHE A 169 -4.23 10.33 -22.31
N PRO A 170 -3.96 10.76 -23.54
CA PRO A 170 -3.81 9.86 -24.67
C PRO A 170 -2.43 9.19 -24.69
N PHE A 171 -2.29 8.06 -24.01
CA PHE A 171 -1.14 7.18 -24.12
C PHE A 171 -1.33 6.18 -25.27
N ALA A 172 -0.20 5.65 -25.79
CA ALA A 172 -0.25 4.56 -26.74
C ALA A 172 -0.94 3.32 -26.12
N LYS A 173 -1.69 2.60 -26.95
CA LYS A 173 -2.46 1.44 -26.51
C LYS A 173 -1.57 0.43 -25.78
N ASP A 174 -2.07 -0.05 -24.66
CA ASP A 174 -1.44 -1.06 -23.80
C ASP A 174 -0.02 -0.69 -23.31
N LYS A 175 0.39 0.58 -23.43
CA LYS A 175 1.69 1.07 -22.98
C LYS A 175 1.69 1.53 -21.52
N LEU A 176 0.58 2.10 -21.04
CA LEU A 176 0.38 2.51 -19.64
C LEU A 176 -0.28 1.38 -18.87
N LEU A 177 0.44 0.80 -17.92
CA LEU A 177 -0.03 -0.27 -17.06
C LEU A 177 0.21 0.10 -15.60
N ALA A 178 -0.68 -0.35 -14.72
CA ALA A 178 -0.46 -0.25 -13.28
C ALA A 178 -0.12 -1.62 -12.69
N LEU A 179 0.77 -1.63 -11.71
CA LEU A 179 1.04 -2.79 -10.90
C LEU A 179 -0.12 -2.98 -9.91
N ARG A 180 -0.80 -4.12 -10.01
CA ARG A 180 -1.82 -4.55 -9.06
C ARG A 180 -1.15 -5.30 -7.93
N VAL A 181 -1.46 -4.91 -6.71
CA VAL A 181 -0.96 -5.54 -5.50
C VAL A 181 -2.10 -6.07 -4.64
N ALA A 182 -1.87 -7.18 -3.96
CA ALA A 182 -2.78 -7.71 -2.95
C ALA A 182 -2.08 -7.85 -1.60
N MET A 183 -2.86 -7.71 -0.53
CA MET A 183 -2.38 -8.01 0.82
C MET A 183 -2.55 -9.50 1.09
N THR A 184 -1.45 -10.20 1.33
CA THR A 184 -1.43 -11.57 1.82
C THR A 184 -1.19 -11.56 3.32
N VAL A 185 -1.99 -12.28 4.09
CA VAL A 185 -1.87 -12.38 5.55
C VAL A 185 -1.47 -13.79 5.91
N GLU A 186 -0.32 -13.94 6.57
CA GLU A 186 0.08 -15.21 7.15
C GLU A 186 -0.96 -15.65 8.18
N ASN A 187 -1.44 -16.90 8.05
CA ASN A 187 -2.50 -17.40 8.89
C ASN A 187 -3.77 -16.50 8.91
N GLY A 188 -4.22 -16.06 7.74
CA GLY A 188 -5.40 -15.19 7.60
C GLY A 188 -6.67 -15.77 8.22
N ALA A 189 -6.81 -17.11 8.28
CA ALA A 189 -7.91 -17.77 8.98
C ALA A 189 -7.96 -17.39 10.47
N ALA A 190 -6.83 -17.36 11.16
CA ALA A 190 -6.77 -16.94 12.57
C ALA A 190 -7.10 -15.47 12.77
N LEU A 191 -6.78 -14.60 11.80
CA LEU A 191 -7.23 -13.20 11.84
C LEU A 191 -8.75 -13.11 11.73
N VAL A 192 -9.35 -13.83 10.79
CA VAL A 192 -10.82 -13.85 10.61
C VAL A 192 -11.51 -14.40 11.86
N GLU A 193 -11.04 -15.51 12.41
CA GLU A 193 -11.55 -16.10 13.65
C GLU A 193 -11.49 -15.11 14.82
N SER A 194 -10.34 -14.44 15.00
CA SER A 194 -10.21 -13.39 16.03
C SER A 194 -11.18 -12.22 15.86
N ILE A 195 -11.54 -11.86 14.64
CA ILE A 195 -12.55 -10.83 14.37
C ILE A 195 -13.94 -11.34 14.73
N VAL A 196 -14.29 -12.56 14.30
CA VAL A 196 -15.60 -13.18 14.55
C VAL A 196 -15.84 -13.33 16.05
N ASP A 197 -14.89 -13.90 16.79
CA ASP A 197 -14.96 -14.07 18.25
C ASP A 197 -15.24 -12.76 18.96
N LYS A 198 -14.59 -11.66 18.53
CA LYS A 198 -14.80 -10.35 19.15
C LYS A 198 -16.19 -9.78 18.85
N ILE A 199 -16.70 -9.99 17.65
CA ILE A 199 -18.06 -9.57 17.28
C ILE A 199 -19.10 -10.36 18.08
N GLU A 200 -18.91 -11.66 18.24
CA GLU A 200 -19.81 -12.52 19.04
C GLU A 200 -19.81 -12.10 20.51
N GLN A 201 -18.64 -11.91 21.11
CA GLN A 201 -18.51 -11.39 22.48
C GLN A 201 -19.18 -10.00 22.67
N ALA A 202 -19.12 -9.14 21.65
CA ALA A 202 -19.77 -7.84 21.71
C ALA A 202 -21.31 -7.96 21.67
N ARG A 203 -21.84 -8.88 20.86
CA ARG A 203 -23.29 -9.15 20.78
C ARG A 203 -23.86 -9.69 22.09
N GLU A 204 -23.12 -10.61 22.74
CA GLU A 204 -23.56 -11.17 24.05
C GLU A 204 -23.60 -10.13 25.16
N ARG A 205 -22.86 -9.03 25.07
CA ARG A 205 -22.88 -7.94 26.06
C ARG A 205 -24.05 -6.97 25.89
N VAL A 206 -24.73 -7.00 24.75
CA VAL A 206 -25.85 -6.10 24.43
C VAL A 206 -27.21 -6.76 24.72
N LEU A 207 -27.21 -8.09 24.91
CA LEU A 207 -28.36 -8.89 25.37
C LEU A 207 -28.37 -8.98 26.89
#